data_b3827b914e349661a4292e54d9e03ae5
#
_entry.id   b3827b914e349661a4292e54d9e03ae5
#
_cell.length_a   1.000
_cell.length_b   1.000
_cell.length_c   1.000
_cell.angle_alpha   90.00
_cell.angle_beta   90.00
_cell.angle_gamma   90.00
#
_symmetry.space_group_name_H-M   'P 1'
#
loop_
_entity.id
_entity.type
_entity.pdbx_description
1 polymer ?
#
loop_
_entity_poly.entity_id
_entity_poly.type
_entity_poly.pdbx_seq_one_letter_code
_entity_poly.pdbx_strand_id
1 'polypeptide(L)'
;DAVIGVNPSTETVESTVEILTRTKALMTKLGVPTQNCVLSHITIQMQAMGKGAPLDLCFQSIAGSEGANKNFGVSIALLDEAHAMTQELGTARGPNRMYFETGQGTALSADAHHGTDQVTMEARAYGLARRYRPFLVNSVVGFIGPEYLHNGKQILRAGLEDHFMGKLSGLSMGCDACYTNHAECDQNDVENLEMLLASAGVNYLMGIPAGDDVMLNYETTS
;
A
#
# COMPACT_ATOMS: atom_id res chain seq x y z
N ASP A 1 12.04 11.10 5.27
CA ASP A 1 11.09 10.57 6.27
C ASP A 1 10.82 9.10 5.98
N ALA A 2 10.50 8.32 7.01
CA ALA A 2 10.10 6.93 6.87
C ALA A 2 8.62 6.76 7.25
N VAL A 3 8.00 5.71 6.73
CA VAL A 3 6.70 5.20 7.21
C VAL A 3 6.96 3.89 7.93
N ILE A 4 6.46 3.75 9.12
CA ILE A 4 6.48 2.47 9.83
C ILE A 4 5.07 1.90 9.76
N GLY A 5 4.89 0.91 8.89
CA GLY A 5 3.66 0.13 8.77
C GLY A 5 3.81 -1.18 9.54
N VAL A 6 3.04 -1.37 10.58
CA VAL A 6 3.00 -2.66 11.29
C VAL A 6 1.87 -3.49 10.70
N ASN A 7 2.16 -4.72 10.30
CA ASN A 7 1.17 -5.68 9.82
C ASN A 7 0.90 -6.71 10.93
N PRO A 8 -0.18 -6.55 11.73
CA PRO A 8 -0.49 -7.49 12.80
C PRO A 8 -1.15 -8.76 12.23
N SER A 9 -0.75 -9.91 12.74
CA SER A 9 -1.28 -11.21 12.31
C SER A 9 -2.72 -11.49 12.78
N THR A 10 -3.14 -10.84 13.86
CA THR A 10 -4.52 -10.92 14.38
C THR A 10 -4.95 -9.52 14.83
N GLU A 11 -5.99 -9.02 14.20
CA GLU A 11 -6.38 -7.63 14.36
C GLU A 11 -7.59 -7.48 15.27
N THR A 12 -7.36 -6.89 16.42
CA THR A 12 -8.42 -6.29 17.22
C THR A 12 -8.20 -4.78 17.30
N VAL A 13 -9.24 -4.05 17.62
CA VAL A 13 -9.12 -2.60 17.84
C VAL A 13 -8.14 -2.32 18.98
N GLU A 14 -8.17 -3.13 20.02
CA GLU A 14 -7.31 -3.01 21.19
C GLU A 14 -5.84 -3.21 20.83
N SER A 15 -5.50 -4.27 20.11
CA SER A 15 -4.12 -4.52 19.65
C SER A 15 -3.63 -3.41 18.71
N THR A 16 -4.49 -2.91 17.85
CA THR A 16 -4.16 -1.79 16.96
C THR A 16 -3.86 -0.50 17.73
N VAL A 17 -4.67 -0.18 18.75
CA VAL A 17 -4.39 0.97 19.65
C VAL A 17 -3.06 0.80 20.36
N GLU A 18 -2.77 -0.39 20.88
CA GLU A 18 -1.52 -0.69 21.59
C GLU A 18 -0.31 -0.55 20.65
N ILE A 19 -0.37 -1.15 19.45
CA ILE A 19 0.70 -1.08 18.46
C ILE A 19 1.00 0.38 18.11
N LEU A 20 -0.01 1.15 17.69
CA LEU A 20 0.15 2.54 17.31
C LEU A 20 0.72 3.40 18.45
N THR A 21 0.27 3.16 19.68
CA THR A 21 0.74 3.91 20.85
C THR A 21 2.21 3.58 21.16
N ARG A 22 2.58 2.30 21.16
CA ARG A 22 3.97 1.88 21.41
C ARG A 22 4.93 2.33 20.32
N THR A 23 4.52 2.19 19.06
CA THR A 23 5.31 2.65 17.92
C THR A 23 5.56 4.15 17.98
N LYS A 24 4.51 4.95 18.22
CA LYS A 24 4.66 6.41 18.37
C LYS A 24 5.57 6.82 19.51
N ALA A 25 5.47 6.14 20.65
CA ALA A 25 6.36 6.38 21.79
C ALA A 25 7.82 6.08 21.44
N LEU A 26 8.06 4.97 20.74
CA LEU A 26 9.41 4.58 20.29
C LEU A 26 9.98 5.58 19.29
N MET A 27 9.20 5.97 18.28
CA MET A 27 9.59 6.99 17.30
C MET A 27 9.99 8.31 17.97
N THR A 28 9.18 8.73 18.95
CA THR A 28 9.46 9.95 19.73
C THR A 28 10.73 9.82 20.54
N LYS A 29 10.93 8.68 21.19
CA LYS A 29 12.14 8.41 22.01
C LYS A 29 13.41 8.40 21.15
N LEU A 30 13.34 7.86 19.94
CA LEU A 30 14.47 7.77 19.02
C LEU A 30 14.70 9.05 18.21
N GLY A 31 13.76 9.99 18.23
CA GLY A 31 13.84 11.22 17.44
C GLY A 31 13.80 10.98 15.92
N VAL A 32 13.19 9.88 15.48
CA VAL A 32 13.12 9.53 14.06
C VAL A 32 11.91 10.22 13.41
N PRO A 33 12.08 10.97 12.33
CA PRO A 33 10.98 11.62 11.63
C PRO A 33 10.20 10.60 10.77
N THR A 34 9.22 9.96 11.36
CA THR A 34 8.44 8.90 10.72
C THR A 34 6.95 9.17 10.78
N GLN A 35 6.20 8.48 9.90
CA GLN A 35 4.74 8.40 9.93
C GLN A 35 4.34 7.06 10.57
N ASN A 36 3.38 7.11 11.49
CA ASN A 36 2.85 5.95 12.21
C ASN A 36 1.65 5.38 11.47
N CYS A 37 1.73 4.12 11.08
CA CYS A 37 0.73 3.42 10.28
C CYS A 37 0.56 1.98 10.76
N VAL A 38 -0.60 1.40 10.49
CA VAL A 38 -0.85 -0.03 10.67
C VAL A 38 -1.54 -0.56 9.41
N LEU A 39 -1.06 -1.70 8.91
CA LEU A 39 -1.58 -2.31 7.68
C LEU A 39 -2.74 -3.24 8.02
N SER A 40 -3.86 -2.67 8.44
CA SER A 40 -5.10 -3.37 8.78
C SER A 40 -6.28 -2.82 7.99
N HIS A 41 -7.41 -3.51 8.04
CA HIS A 41 -8.61 -3.02 7.40
C HIS A 41 -9.01 -1.64 7.95
N ILE A 42 -9.43 -0.74 7.08
CA ILE A 42 -9.71 0.67 7.40
C ILE A 42 -10.69 0.83 8.57
N THR A 43 -11.68 -0.06 8.71
CA THR A 43 -12.66 0.00 9.81
C THR A 43 -12.03 -0.19 11.18
N ILE A 44 -11.01 -1.03 11.29
CA ILE A 44 -10.26 -1.24 12.55
C ILE A 44 -9.49 0.04 12.89
N GLN A 45 -8.86 0.65 11.89
CA GLN A 45 -8.12 1.90 12.06
C GLN A 45 -9.02 3.05 12.48
N MET A 46 -10.21 3.16 11.88
CA MET A 46 -11.22 4.16 12.27
C MET A 46 -11.65 4.00 13.74
N GLN A 47 -11.91 2.76 14.17
CA GLN A 47 -12.26 2.49 15.56
C GLN A 47 -11.09 2.78 16.52
N ALA A 48 -9.86 2.46 16.12
CA ALA A 48 -8.67 2.78 16.90
C ALA A 48 -8.47 4.30 17.03
N MET A 49 -8.64 5.07 15.94
CA MET A 49 -8.63 6.55 16.00
C MET A 49 -9.70 7.09 16.95
N GLY A 50 -10.91 6.54 16.90
CA GLY A 50 -12.00 6.90 17.81
C GLY A 50 -11.67 6.65 19.29
N LYS A 51 -10.73 5.73 19.58
CA LYS A 51 -10.18 5.47 20.92
C LYS A 51 -8.93 6.30 21.25
N GLY A 52 -8.55 7.22 20.37
CA GLY A 52 -7.39 8.10 20.57
C GLY A 52 -6.04 7.50 20.16
N ALA A 53 -6.01 6.46 19.34
CA ALA A 53 -4.76 5.92 18.83
C ALA A 53 -4.04 6.93 17.93
N PRO A 54 -2.71 7.11 18.08
CA PRO A 54 -1.94 8.10 17.31
C PRO A 54 -1.63 7.58 15.90
N LEU A 55 -2.61 7.59 15.02
CA LEU A 55 -2.50 7.20 13.61
C LEU A 55 -2.12 8.42 12.76
N ASP A 56 -1.01 8.35 12.06
CA ASP A 56 -0.57 9.39 11.13
C ASP A 56 -1.13 9.14 9.72
N LEU A 57 -1.03 7.91 9.22
CA LEU A 57 -1.53 7.51 7.91
C LEU A 57 -2.57 6.40 8.05
N CYS A 58 -3.73 6.61 7.45
CA CYS A 58 -4.78 5.61 7.37
C CYS A 58 -4.61 4.78 6.09
N PHE A 59 -4.37 3.51 6.27
CA PHE A 59 -4.09 2.55 5.22
C PHE A 59 -5.36 1.91 4.67
N GLN A 60 -5.40 1.65 3.37
CA GLN A 60 -6.33 0.71 2.75
C GLN A 60 -5.84 0.26 1.37
N SER A 61 -5.99 -1.02 1.07
CA SER A 61 -5.86 -1.53 -0.30
C SER A 61 -7.09 -1.17 -1.11
N ILE A 62 -6.89 -0.69 -2.33
CA ILE A 62 -7.96 -0.32 -3.27
C ILE A 62 -7.71 -0.92 -4.65
N ALA A 63 -8.75 -1.08 -5.42
CA ALA A 63 -8.70 -1.64 -6.76
C ALA A 63 -9.47 -0.79 -7.78
N GLY A 64 -9.25 -1.07 -9.07
CA GLY A 64 -9.85 -0.34 -10.18
C GLY A 64 -11.29 -0.73 -10.52
N SER A 65 -11.93 -1.63 -9.77
CA SER A 65 -13.34 -1.97 -9.96
C SER A 65 -14.10 -1.98 -8.64
N GLU A 66 -15.39 -1.69 -8.72
CA GLU A 66 -16.28 -1.75 -7.55
C GLU A 66 -16.38 -3.18 -7.00
N GLY A 67 -16.39 -4.19 -7.88
CA GLY A 67 -16.44 -5.59 -7.49
C GLY A 67 -15.24 -6.00 -6.65
N ALA A 68 -14.02 -5.66 -7.09
CA ALA A 68 -12.81 -5.94 -6.33
C ALA A 68 -12.77 -5.18 -5.00
N ASN A 69 -13.15 -3.91 -4.98
CA ASN A 69 -13.23 -3.14 -3.73
C ASN A 69 -14.23 -3.75 -2.74
N LYS A 70 -15.39 -4.21 -3.20
CA LYS A 70 -16.37 -4.92 -2.37
C LYS A 70 -15.81 -6.21 -1.77
N ASN A 71 -14.99 -6.95 -2.51
CA ASN A 71 -14.34 -8.16 -2.01
C ASN A 71 -13.35 -7.85 -0.87
N PHE A 72 -12.81 -6.64 -0.83
CA PHE A 72 -12.00 -6.12 0.29
C PHE A 72 -12.83 -5.48 1.42
N GLY A 73 -14.15 -5.49 1.31
CA GLY A 73 -15.02 -4.80 2.26
C GLY A 73 -14.98 -3.26 2.13
N VAL A 74 -14.52 -2.74 0.99
CA VAL A 74 -14.30 -1.31 0.77
C VAL A 74 -15.38 -0.72 -0.13
N SER A 75 -15.87 0.47 0.22
CA SER A 75 -16.75 1.29 -0.61
C SER A 75 -16.27 2.74 -0.61
N ILE A 76 -16.71 3.52 -1.60
CA ILE A 76 -16.41 4.97 -1.64
C ILE A 76 -16.94 5.67 -0.39
N ALA A 77 -18.13 5.31 0.09
CA ALA A 77 -18.70 5.90 1.30
C ALA A 77 -17.82 5.63 2.53
N LEU A 78 -17.30 4.41 2.67
CA LEU A 78 -16.39 4.06 3.77
C LEU A 78 -15.06 4.83 3.66
N LEU A 79 -14.52 4.97 2.45
CA LEU A 79 -13.30 5.77 2.24
C LEU A 79 -13.53 7.25 2.52
N ASP A 80 -14.69 7.81 2.16
CA ASP A 80 -15.05 9.20 2.45
C ASP A 80 -15.14 9.43 3.96
N GLU A 81 -15.77 8.50 4.70
CA GLU A 81 -15.87 8.54 6.16
C GLU A 81 -14.49 8.46 6.82
N ALA A 82 -13.67 7.49 6.42
CA ALA A 82 -12.33 7.34 6.96
C ALA A 82 -11.45 8.56 6.68
N HIS A 83 -11.51 9.10 5.45
CA HIS A 83 -10.80 10.31 5.12
C HIS A 83 -11.22 11.49 6.02
N ALA A 84 -12.51 11.69 6.24
CA ALA A 84 -13.01 12.72 7.14
C ALA A 84 -12.48 12.52 8.58
N MET A 85 -12.53 11.28 9.09
CA MET A 85 -11.97 10.95 10.41
C MET A 85 -10.48 11.23 10.51
N THR A 86 -9.69 10.93 9.47
CA THR A 86 -8.25 11.22 9.51
C THR A 86 -7.96 12.72 9.55
N GLN A 87 -8.81 13.55 8.94
CA GLN A 87 -8.66 15.00 9.01
C GLN A 87 -8.96 15.55 10.41
N GLU A 88 -9.88 14.92 11.12
CA GLU A 88 -10.30 15.32 12.47
C GLU A 88 -9.41 14.73 13.57
N LEU A 89 -9.15 13.42 13.52
CA LEU A 89 -8.52 12.66 14.62
C LEU A 89 -7.08 12.24 14.34
N GLY A 90 -6.65 12.22 13.07
CA GLY A 90 -5.31 11.77 12.70
C GLY A 90 -4.21 12.69 13.22
N THR A 91 -3.05 12.11 13.54
CA THR A 91 -1.92 12.81 14.19
C THR A 91 -0.83 13.30 13.24
N ALA A 92 -0.94 13.04 11.93
CA ALA A 92 0.02 13.55 10.95
C ALA A 92 0.04 15.07 10.90
N ARG A 93 1.23 15.63 10.67
CA ARG A 93 1.42 17.09 10.55
C ARG A 93 0.84 17.68 9.26
N GLY A 94 0.81 16.88 8.19
CA GLY A 94 0.32 17.30 6.88
C GLY A 94 -1.15 16.98 6.65
N PRO A 95 -1.75 17.53 5.58
CA PRO A 95 -3.14 17.29 5.21
C PRO A 95 -3.35 15.94 4.51
N ASN A 96 -2.30 15.35 3.94
CA ASN A 96 -2.34 14.10 3.20
C ASN A 96 -2.16 12.94 4.18
N ARG A 97 -3.25 12.27 4.53
CA ARG A 97 -3.28 11.29 5.62
C ARG A 97 -3.78 9.91 5.21
N MET A 98 -4.02 9.70 3.91
CA MET A 98 -4.38 8.40 3.38
C MET A 98 -3.14 7.73 2.78
N TYR A 99 -3.04 6.43 2.98
CA TYR A 99 -2.05 5.57 2.36
C TYR A 99 -2.79 4.46 1.63
N PHE A 100 -2.64 4.39 0.32
CA PHE A 100 -3.28 3.34 -0.47
C PHE A 100 -2.27 2.34 -1.01
N GLU A 101 -2.64 1.09 -0.98
CA GLU A 101 -2.00 0.05 -1.76
C GLU A 101 -2.87 -0.36 -2.93
N THR A 102 -2.21 -0.61 -4.05
CA THR A 102 -2.81 -1.08 -5.31
C THR A 102 -1.93 -2.17 -5.90
N GLY A 103 -2.28 -2.64 -7.07
CA GLY A 103 -1.44 -3.55 -7.86
C GLY A 103 -2.17 -3.91 -9.15
N GLN A 104 -1.43 -3.93 -10.26
CA GLN A 104 -1.99 -4.45 -11.51
C GLN A 104 -2.59 -5.83 -11.23
N GLY A 105 -3.70 -6.18 -11.77
CA GLY A 105 -4.28 -7.50 -11.62
C GLY A 105 -5.07 -7.74 -10.33
N THR A 106 -5.11 -6.84 -9.35
CA THR A 106 -5.97 -7.00 -8.17
C THR A 106 -7.43 -7.26 -8.57
N ALA A 107 -7.96 -6.49 -9.53
CA ALA A 107 -9.30 -6.70 -10.06
C ALA A 107 -9.40 -7.97 -10.93
N LEU A 108 -8.30 -8.40 -11.54
CA LEU A 108 -8.22 -9.65 -12.31
C LEU A 108 -8.28 -10.86 -11.36
N SER A 109 -7.48 -10.85 -10.30
CA SER A 109 -7.48 -11.92 -9.27
C SER A 109 -8.81 -12.04 -8.55
N ALA A 110 -9.52 -10.93 -8.38
CA ALA A 110 -10.87 -10.89 -7.80
C ALA A 110 -11.98 -11.28 -8.81
N ASP A 111 -11.64 -11.66 -10.04
CA ASP A 111 -12.57 -11.89 -11.15
C ASP A 111 -13.57 -10.73 -11.35
N ALA A 112 -13.07 -9.50 -11.19
CA ALA A 112 -13.88 -8.29 -11.18
C ALA A 112 -13.41 -7.23 -12.20
N HIS A 113 -12.70 -7.69 -13.26
CA HIS A 113 -12.14 -6.82 -14.30
C HIS A 113 -13.10 -6.51 -15.44
N HIS A 114 -14.16 -7.29 -15.61
CA HIS A 114 -15.18 -7.11 -16.66
C HIS A 114 -14.58 -7.00 -18.07
N GLY A 115 -13.58 -7.82 -18.39
CA GLY A 115 -12.87 -7.83 -19.67
C GLY A 115 -11.91 -6.66 -19.90
N THR A 116 -11.61 -5.88 -18.87
CA THR A 116 -10.63 -4.79 -18.92
C THR A 116 -9.23 -5.32 -18.54
N ASP A 117 -8.20 -4.82 -19.21
CA ASP A 117 -6.82 -5.19 -18.92
C ASP A 117 -6.33 -4.63 -17.58
N GLN A 118 -5.24 -5.23 -17.06
CA GLN A 118 -4.69 -4.94 -15.75
C GLN A 118 -4.15 -3.49 -15.63
N VAL A 119 -3.53 -2.96 -16.67
CA VAL A 119 -2.98 -1.60 -16.67
C VAL A 119 -4.11 -0.57 -16.58
N THR A 120 -5.17 -0.78 -17.35
CA THR A 120 -6.37 0.07 -17.29
C THR A 120 -7.05 -0.01 -15.91
N MET A 121 -7.09 -1.20 -15.31
CA MET A 121 -7.65 -1.36 -13.96
C MET A 121 -6.84 -0.63 -12.91
N GLU A 122 -5.52 -0.67 -13.02
CA GLU A 122 -4.63 0.09 -12.12
C GLU A 122 -4.81 1.61 -12.30
N ALA A 123 -4.92 2.10 -13.54
CA ALA A 123 -5.22 3.50 -13.82
C ALA A 123 -6.54 3.96 -13.16
N ARG A 124 -7.55 3.09 -13.11
CA ARG A 124 -8.81 3.37 -12.40
C ARG A 124 -8.62 3.45 -10.89
N ALA A 125 -7.80 2.57 -10.30
CA ALA A 125 -7.45 2.65 -8.89
C ALA A 125 -6.77 3.99 -8.55
N TYR A 126 -5.88 4.47 -9.41
CA TYR A 126 -5.26 5.80 -9.27
C TYR A 126 -6.27 6.94 -9.39
N GLY A 127 -7.26 6.79 -10.28
CA GLY A 127 -8.39 7.73 -10.36
C GLY A 127 -9.15 7.84 -9.04
N LEU A 128 -9.39 6.71 -8.36
CA LEU A 128 -10.01 6.67 -7.04
C LEU A 128 -9.09 7.30 -5.98
N ALA A 129 -7.82 6.92 -5.96
CA ALA A 129 -6.84 7.44 -4.99
C ALA A 129 -6.73 8.97 -5.02
N ARG A 130 -6.71 9.58 -6.21
CA ARG A 130 -6.62 11.04 -6.39
C ARG A 130 -7.72 11.82 -5.67
N ARG A 131 -8.90 11.23 -5.51
CA ARG A 131 -10.02 11.85 -4.79
C ARG A 131 -9.63 12.26 -3.37
N TYR A 132 -8.76 11.48 -2.73
CA TYR A 132 -8.38 11.65 -1.32
C TYR A 132 -7.06 12.37 -1.12
N ARG A 133 -6.36 12.76 -2.19
CA ARG A 133 -5.03 13.38 -2.12
C ARG A 133 -4.13 12.62 -1.14
N PRO A 134 -3.84 11.34 -1.38
CA PRO A 134 -3.13 10.51 -0.42
C PRO A 134 -1.71 11.03 -0.15
N PHE A 135 -1.16 10.64 0.97
CA PHE A 135 0.26 10.81 1.25
C PHE A 135 1.09 9.96 0.28
N LEU A 136 0.61 8.74 0.02
CA LEU A 136 1.30 7.74 -0.78
C LEU A 136 0.30 6.80 -1.44
N VAL A 137 0.60 6.40 -2.68
CA VAL A 137 0.04 5.21 -3.31
C VAL A 137 1.19 4.25 -3.58
N ASN A 138 1.12 3.06 -3.02
CA ASN A 138 2.13 2.01 -3.14
C ASN A 138 1.63 0.90 -4.06
N SER A 139 2.36 0.61 -5.12
CA SER A 139 2.07 -0.55 -5.96
C SER A 139 2.76 -1.79 -5.39
N VAL A 140 1.97 -2.76 -4.93
CA VAL A 140 2.43 -4.10 -4.53
C VAL A 140 2.48 -4.95 -5.80
N VAL A 141 3.55 -4.79 -6.56
CA VAL A 141 3.60 -5.15 -7.97
C VAL A 141 3.42 -6.65 -8.23
N GLY A 142 4.00 -7.49 -7.39
CA GLY A 142 3.96 -8.95 -7.56
C GLY A 142 2.87 -9.67 -6.78
N PHE A 143 2.03 -8.94 -6.04
CA PHE A 143 0.99 -9.53 -5.16
C PHE A 143 -0.07 -10.34 -5.90
N ILE A 144 -0.20 -10.21 -7.19
CA ILE A 144 -1.40 -10.57 -7.96
C ILE A 144 -1.33 -11.96 -8.57
N GLY A 145 -0.43 -12.77 -8.09
CA GLY A 145 -0.32 -14.14 -8.55
C GLY A 145 0.37 -14.31 -9.92
N PRO A 146 0.94 -15.46 -10.14
CA PRO A 146 1.74 -15.79 -11.31
C PRO A 146 0.92 -15.86 -12.61
N GLU A 147 -0.39 -15.88 -12.52
CA GLU A 147 -1.28 -15.92 -13.68
C GLU A 147 -1.21 -14.66 -14.55
N TYR A 148 -0.76 -13.55 -13.98
CA TYR A 148 -0.74 -12.26 -14.65
C TYR A 148 0.66 -11.67 -14.78
N LEU A 149 1.57 -12.03 -13.86
CA LEU A 149 2.98 -11.64 -13.86
C LEU A 149 3.82 -12.91 -13.64
N HIS A 150 4.20 -13.56 -14.73
CA HIS A 150 4.80 -14.89 -14.70
C HIS A 150 6.30 -14.88 -14.40
N ASN A 151 6.98 -13.76 -14.65
CA ASN A 151 8.44 -13.69 -14.55
C ASN A 151 8.94 -12.28 -14.20
N GLY A 152 10.22 -12.18 -13.85
CA GLY A 152 10.87 -10.93 -13.45
C GLY A 152 10.72 -9.80 -14.46
N LYS A 153 10.74 -10.08 -15.77
CA LYS A 153 10.56 -9.04 -16.80
C LYS A 153 9.17 -8.42 -16.79
N GLN A 154 8.15 -9.23 -16.55
CA GLN A 154 6.77 -8.74 -16.44
C GLN A 154 6.56 -7.94 -15.15
N ILE A 155 7.14 -8.39 -14.04
CA ILE A 155 7.10 -7.70 -12.75
C ILE A 155 7.79 -6.34 -12.87
N LEU A 156 9.00 -6.31 -13.43
CA LEU A 156 9.75 -5.08 -13.65
C LEU A 156 8.97 -4.09 -14.54
N ARG A 157 8.38 -4.58 -15.62
CA ARG A 157 7.55 -3.75 -16.49
C ARG A 157 6.32 -3.20 -15.75
N ALA A 158 5.61 -4.04 -15.01
CA ALA A 158 4.42 -3.63 -14.27
C ALA A 158 4.75 -2.55 -13.22
N GLY A 159 5.84 -2.73 -12.45
CA GLY A 159 6.27 -1.74 -11.47
C GLY A 159 6.62 -0.38 -12.09
N LEU A 160 7.27 -0.38 -13.25
CA LEU A 160 7.56 0.86 -13.98
C LEU A 160 6.30 1.49 -14.58
N GLU A 161 5.39 0.70 -15.15
CA GLU A 161 4.10 1.18 -15.68
C GLU A 161 3.29 1.84 -14.58
N ASP A 162 3.17 1.20 -13.42
CA ASP A 162 2.46 1.71 -12.25
C ASP A 162 3.08 3.01 -11.76
N HIS A 163 4.40 3.03 -11.62
CA HIS A 163 5.13 4.22 -11.20
C HIS A 163 4.86 5.41 -12.13
N PHE A 164 5.09 5.25 -13.43
CA PHE A 164 4.93 6.36 -14.38
C PHE A 164 3.48 6.80 -14.50
N MET A 165 2.56 5.86 -14.54
CA MET A 165 1.13 6.16 -14.64
C MET A 165 0.64 6.95 -13.41
N GLY A 166 1.06 6.55 -12.22
CA GLY A 166 0.76 7.27 -10.98
C GLY A 166 1.39 8.66 -10.92
N LYS A 167 2.67 8.78 -11.29
CA LYS A 167 3.38 10.09 -11.36
C LYS A 167 2.73 11.03 -12.36
N LEU A 168 2.39 10.56 -13.54
CA LEU A 168 1.68 11.34 -14.55
C LEU A 168 0.27 11.75 -14.10
N SER A 169 -0.32 10.97 -13.21
CA SER A 169 -1.60 11.27 -12.56
C SER A 169 -1.47 12.25 -11.38
N GLY A 170 -0.26 12.68 -11.03
CA GLY A 170 0.00 13.62 -9.93
C GLY A 170 0.00 12.97 -8.54
N LEU A 171 0.26 11.66 -8.46
CA LEU A 171 0.35 10.93 -7.21
C LEU A 171 1.80 10.82 -6.70
N SER A 172 1.95 10.78 -5.40
CA SER A 172 3.17 10.29 -4.74
C SER A 172 3.19 8.78 -4.86
N MET A 173 4.15 8.23 -5.60
CA MET A 173 4.21 6.81 -5.89
C MET A 173 5.27 6.10 -5.07
N GLY A 174 4.86 4.97 -4.49
CA GLY A 174 5.74 3.96 -3.93
C GLY A 174 5.63 2.64 -4.67
N CYS A 175 6.55 1.76 -4.38
CA CYS A 175 6.52 0.40 -4.87
C CYS A 175 6.97 -0.56 -3.77
N ASP A 176 6.24 -1.65 -3.68
CA ASP A 176 6.64 -2.88 -3.03
C ASP A 176 7.17 -3.79 -4.13
N ALA A 177 8.48 -3.82 -4.29
CA ALA A 177 9.14 -4.67 -5.26
C ALA A 177 9.12 -6.11 -4.74
N CYS A 178 8.14 -6.87 -5.18
CA CYS A 178 7.88 -8.22 -4.69
C CYS A 178 7.47 -9.17 -5.82
N TYR A 179 7.51 -10.45 -5.54
CA TYR A 179 6.99 -11.49 -6.44
C TYR A 179 6.41 -12.67 -5.65
N THR A 180 5.46 -13.37 -6.24
CA THR A 180 4.94 -14.61 -5.65
C THR A 180 5.92 -15.76 -5.84
N ASN A 181 5.97 -16.70 -4.91
CA ASN A 181 6.86 -17.88 -4.96
C ASN A 181 6.67 -18.76 -6.21
N HIS A 182 5.58 -18.57 -6.97
CA HIS A 182 5.30 -19.31 -8.20
C HIS A 182 5.81 -18.61 -9.46
N ALA A 183 6.23 -17.34 -9.37
CA ALA A 183 6.75 -16.61 -10.51
C ALA A 183 8.21 -17.04 -10.81
N GLU A 184 8.57 -17.02 -12.07
CA GLU A 184 9.96 -17.19 -12.52
C GLU A 184 10.73 -15.89 -12.26
N CYS A 185 11.06 -15.64 -11.00
CA CYS A 185 11.66 -14.41 -10.52
C CYS A 185 12.59 -14.71 -9.35
N ASP A 186 13.61 -13.88 -9.17
CA ASP A 186 14.51 -13.95 -8.04
C ASP A 186 14.78 -12.55 -7.43
N GLN A 187 15.61 -12.49 -6.39
CA GLN A 187 15.96 -11.23 -5.73
C GLN A 187 16.70 -10.25 -6.65
N ASN A 188 17.47 -10.73 -7.64
CA ASN A 188 18.10 -9.82 -8.60
C ASN A 188 17.06 -9.08 -9.45
N ASP A 189 15.93 -9.70 -9.77
CA ASP A 189 14.85 -9.05 -10.49
C ASP A 189 14.20 -7.94 -9.65
N VAL A 190 14.02 -8.18 -8.34
CA VAL A 190 13.53 -7.19 -7.37
C VAL A 190 14.50 -6.03 -7.25
N GLU A 191 15.79 -6.29 -7.02
CA GLU A 191 16.83 -5.26 -6.95
C GLU A 191 16.93 -4.44 -8.24
N ASN A 192 16.81 -5.09 -9.40
CA ASN A 192 16.77 -4.38 -10.69
C ASN A 192 15.59 -3.44 -10.80
N LEU A 193 14.40 -3.86 -10.35
CA LEU A 193 13.22 -3.01 -10.32
C LEU A 193 13.45 -1.81 -9.39
N GLU A 194 13.99 -2.02 -8.20
CA GLU A 194 14.26 -0.95 -7.24
C GLU A 194 15.27 0.07 -7.78
N MET A 195 16.35 -0.39 -8.40
CA MET A 195 17.32 0.51 -9.03
C MET A 195 16.69 1.37 -10.13
N LEU A 196 15.82 0.79 -10.94
CA LEU A 196 15.12 1.52 -12.00
C LEU A 196 14.11 2.52 -11.43
N LEU A 197 13.35 2.13 -10.42
CA LEU A 197 12.40 3.00 -9.72
C LEU A 197 13.11 4.17 -9.02
N ALA A 198 14.23 3.90 -8.36
CA ALA A 198 15.05 4.94 -7.74
C ALA A 198 15.56 5.93 -8.80
N SER A 199 16.03 5.43 -9.95
CA SER A 199 16.48 6.26 -11.07
C SER A 199 15.33 7.07 -11.71
N ALA A 200 14.11 6.52 -11.68
CA ALA A 200 12.89 7.18 -12.17
C ALA A 200 12.27 8.16 -11.16
N GLY A 201 12.84 8.29 -9.96
CA GLY A 201 12.38 9.23 -8.94
C GLY A 201 11.17 8.74 -8.16
N VAL A 202 11.16 7.48 -7.77
CA VAL A 202 10.16 6.92 -6.84
C VAL A 202 10.19 7.67 -5.52
N ASN A 203 9.03 7.85 -4.89
CA ASN A 203 8.94 8.57 -3.63
C ASN A 203 9.13 7.66 -2.41
N TYR A 204 8.88 6.36 -2.58
CA TYR A 204 8.89 5.39 -1.49
C TYR A 204 9.22 4.00 -2.05
N LEU A 205 10.06 3.26 -1.35
CA LEU A 205 10.27 1.82 -1.54
C LEU A 205 9.88 1.13 -0.24
N MET A 206 9.07 0.08 -0.36
CA MET A 206 8.71 -0.75 0.78
C MET A 206 9.77 -1.84 0.91
N GLY A 207 10.33 -1.96 2.10
CA GLY A 207 11.20 -3.06 2.47
C GLY A 207 10.74 -3.66 3.80
N ILE A 208 11.03 -4.93 4.02
CA ILE A 208 10.75 -5.60 5.28
C ILE A 208 12.04 -6.05 5.96
N PRO A 209 12.14 -5.86 7.28
CA PRO A 209 13.32 -6.35 8.00
C PRO A 209 13.22 -7.86 8.19
N ALA A 210 14.17 -8.59 7.59
CA ALA A 210 14.42 -10.00 7.83
C ALA A 210 13.25 -10.95 7.55
N GLY A 211 12.51 -10.79 6.47
CA GLY A 211 11.49 -11.78 6.23
C GLY A 211 10.73 -11.69 4.93
N ASP A 212 10.42 -12.86 4.43
CA ASP A 212 9.46 -13.05 3.36
C ASP A 212 8.11 -13.49 3.94
N ASP A 213 7.04 -13.15 3.26
CA ASP A 213 5.75 -13.78 3.47
C ASP A 213 5.79 -15.24 2.98
N VAL A 214 4.85 -16.06 3.43
CA VAL A 214 4.75 -17.45 2.98
C VAL A 214 4.44 -17.58 1.49
N MET A 215 3.91 -16.54 0.87
CA MET A 215 3.52 -16.52 -0.56
C MET A 215 4.31 -15.51 -1.38
N LEU A 216 4.86 -14.48 -0.75
CA LEU A 216 5.52 -13.36 -1.41
C LEU A 216 6.97 -13.22 -0.95
N ASN A 217 7.83 -12.93 -1.90
CA ASN A 217 9.19 -12.49 -1.64
C ASN A 217 9.25 -10.99 -1.79
N TYR A 218 9.65 -10.31 -0.72
CA TYR A 218 9.83 -8.87 -0.66
C TYR A 218 11.31 -8.51 -0.65
N GLU A 219 11.62 -7.27 -0.96
CA GLU A 219 12.95 -6.75 -0.71
C GLU A 219 13.24 -6.72 0.79
N THR A 220 14.35 -7.34 1.19
CA THR A 220 14.79 -7.37 2.59
C THR A 220 15.70 -6.19 2.90
N THR A 221 15.47 -5.56 4.05
CA THR A 221 16.30 -4.45 4.57
C THR A 221 17.30 -4.90 5.64
N SER A 222 17.52 -6.20 5.77
CA SER A 222 18.46 -6.79 6.75
C SER A 222 19.89 -6.83 6.26
#